data_2d84aa092127e8b5467a4ef4e4f693cb
#
_entry.id   2d84aa092127e8b5467a4ef4e4f693cb
#
_cell.length_a   1.000
_cell.length_b   1.000
_cell.length_c   1.000
_cell.angle_alpha   90.00
_cell.angle_beta   90.00
_cell.angle_gamma   90.00
#
_symmetry.space_group_name_H-M   'P 1'
#
loop_
_entity.id
_entity.type
_entity.pdbx_description
1 polymer ?
#
loop_
_entity_poly.entity_id
_entity_poly.type
_entity_poly.pdbx_seq_one_letter_code
_entity_poly.pdbx_strand_id
1 'polypeptide(L)'
;MAYISKEEKEYLIRELTNELHAKLDGGRKNLIVPTCPYCGKSGGKFGIYVGKETDKKKLFMSHCFSCGHTTKDLNQLLSDIGRPDLQIME
;
A
#
# COMPACT_ATOMS: atom_id res chain seq x y z
N MET A 1 -18.12 -3.67 -3.01
CA MET A 1 -16.69 -3.52 -3.28
C MET A 1 -16.42 -2.10 -3.79
N ALA A 2 -15.49 -1.42 -3.17
CA ALA A 2 -15.20 -0.04 -3.56
C ALA A 2 -14.49 0.00 -4.93
N TYR A 3 -14.99 0.83 -5.82
CA TYR A 3 -14.33 1.08 -7.09
C TYR A 3 -13.41 2.29 -6.95
N ILE A 4 -12.15 2.12 -7.28
CA ILE A 4 -11.17 3.19 -7.20
C ILE A 4 -10.89 3.70 -8.61
N SER A 5 -11.15 4.98 -8.85
CA SER A 5 -10.86 5.59 -10.13
C SER A 5 -9.34 5.75 -10.32
N LYS A 6 -8.92 5.97 -11.57
CA LYS A 6 -7.51 6.18 -11.88
C LYS A 6 -6.96 7.39 -11.13
N GLU A 7 -7.73 8.46 -11.03
CA GLU A 7 -7.31 9.67 -10.33
C GLU A 7 -7.16 9.42 -8.83
N GLU A 8 -8.10 8.70 -8.22
CA GLU A 8 -8.01 8.35 -6.81
C GLU A 8 -6.80 7.44 -6.55
N LYS A 9 -6.55 6.50 -7.45
CA LYS A 9 -5.40 5.61 -7.35
C LYS A 9 -4.09 6.40 -7.35
N GLU A 10 -3.95 7.35 -8.28
CA GLU A 10 -2.75 8.17 -8.36
C GLU A 10 -2.59 9.06 -7.13
N TYR A 11 -3.69 9.61 -6.65
CA TYR A 11 -3.68 10.41 -5.42
C TYR A 11 -3.23 9.58 -4.22
N LEU A 12 -3.77 8.38 -4.06
CA LEU A 12 -3.41 7.50 -2.95
C LEU A 12 -1.96 7.03 -3.05
N ILE A 13 -1.48 6.73 -4.25
CA ILE A 13 -0.07 6.37 -4.45
C ILE A 13 0.84 7.51 -4.00
N ARG A 14 0.51 8.74 -4.35
CA ARG A 14 1.28 9.91 -3.96
C ARG A 14 1.28 10.09 -2.45
N GLU A 15 0.11 9.97 -1.81
CA GLU A 15 0.00 10.15 -0.37
C GLU A 15 0.71 9.04 0.39
N LEU A 16 0.61 7.80 -0.06
CA LEU A 16 1.33 6.69 0.54
C LEU A 16 2.85 6.85 0.36
N THR A 17 3.27 7.34 -0.81
CA THR A 17 4.69 7.60 -1.06
C THR A 17 5.23 8.65 -0.08
N ASN A 18 4.48 9.73 0.13
CA ASN A 18 4.90 10.78 1.05
C ASN A 18 4.87 10.31 2.52
N GLU A 19 3.84 9.58 2.90
CA GLU A 19 3.68 9.15 4.30
C GLU A 19 4.69 8.08 4.70
N LEU A 20 4.95 7.13 3.81
CA LEU A 20 5.79 5.97 4.10
C LEU A 20 7.19 6.08 3.47
N HIS A 21 7.47 7.17 2.78
CA HIS A 21 8.72 7.35 2.02
C HIS A 21 8.93 6.22 1.02
N ALA A 22 7.84 5.72 0.43
CA ALA A 22 7.87 4.62 -0.50
C ALA A 22 8.36 5.05 -1.88
N LYS A 23 8.78 4.08 -2.69
CA LYS A 23 9.17 4.30 -4.07
C LYS A 23 8.51 3.24 -4.94
N LEU A 24 8.11 3.61 -6.16
CA LEU A 24 7.65 2.63 -7.14
C LEU A 24 8.85 1.76 -7.57
N ASP A 25 8.61 0.46 -7.67
CA ASP A 25 9.65 -0.44 -8.18
C ASP A 25 9.82 -0.26 -9.70
N GLY A 26 10.81 -0.96 -10.27
CA GLY A 26 11.09 -0.85 -11.70
C GLY A 26 9.95 -1.27 -12.60
N GLY A 27 9.08 -2.15 -12.14
CA GLY A 27 7.90 -2.60 -12.88
C GLY A 27 6.67 -1.73 -12.65
N ARG A 28 6.76 -0.76 -11.75
CA ARG A 28 5.66 0.14 -11.37
C ARG A 28 4.41 -0.58 -10.89
N LYS A 29 4.59 -1.78 -10.33
CA LYS A 29 3.49 -2.59 -9.82
C LYS A 29 3.43 -2.62 -8.31
N ASN A 30 4.52 -2.23 -7.63
CA ASN A 30 4.60 -2.24 -6.19
C ASN A 30 5.23 -0.95 -5.68
N LEU A 31 4.74 -0.49 -4.52
CA LEU A 31 5.42 0.55 -3.76
C LEU A 31 6.31 -0.14 -2.74
N ILE A 32 7.60 0.18 -2.76
CA ILE A 32 8.56 -0.38 -1.83
C ILE A 32 8.72 0.60 -0.67
N VAL A 33 8.35 0.17 0.52
CA VAL A 33 8.43 0.98 1.74
C VAL A 33 9.73 0.64 2.46
N PRO A 34 10.60 1.64 2.73
CA PRO A 34 11.90 1.36 3.36
C PRO A 34 11.79 0.83 4.78
N THR A 35 10.75 1.21 5.52
CA THR A 35 10.54 0.76 6.88
C THR A 35 9.13 0.23 7.04
N CYS A 36 9.00 -1.05 7.46
CA CYS A 36 7.70 -1.67 7.66
C CYS A 36 6.95 -0.96 8.80
N PRO A 37 5.70 -0.50 8.58
CA PRO A 37 4.93 0.15 9.62
C PRO A 37 4.44 -0.81 10.72
N TYR A 38 4.54 -2.11 10.50
CA TYR A 38 4.07 -3.10 11.46
C TYR A 38 5.18 -3.65 12.35
N CYS A 39 6.35 -3.93 11.79
CA CYS A 39 7.45 -4.49 12.57
C CYS A 39 8.61 -3.52 12.77
N GLY A 40 8.62 -2.40 12.07
CA GLY A 40 9.64 -1.37 12.21
C GLY A 40 10.99 -1.70 11.57
N LYS A 41 11.10 -2.83 10.88
CA LYS A 41 12.37 -3.19 10.23
C LYS A 41 12.56 -2.42 8.95
N SER A 42 13.79 -1.97 8.73
CA SER A 42 14.20 -1.30 7.50
C SER A 42 14.73 -2.30 6.48
N GLY A 43 15.06 -1.82 5.28
CA GLY A 43 15.63 -2.67 4.25
C GLY A 43 14.71 -2.91 3.06
N GLY A 44 13.57 -2.23 3.00
CA GLY A 44 12.67 -2.34 1.86
C GLY A 44 11.92 -3.66 1.76
N LYS A 45 11.58 -4.25 2.90
CA LYS A 45 10.88 -5.53 2.93
C LYS A 45 9.36 -5.42 2.89
N PHE A 46 8.82 -4.23 3.02
CA PHE A 46 7.38 -4.01 2.95
C PHE A 46 6.99 -3.48 1.57
N GLY A 47 6.00 -4.11 0.95
CA GLY A 47 5.54 -3.70 -0.37
C GLY A 47 4.03 -3.54 -0.42
N ILE A 48 3.56 -2.59 -1.22
CA ILE A 48 2.14 -2.35 -1.46
C ILE A 48 1.88 -2.53 -2.95
N TYR A 49 0.96 -3.41 -3.31
CA TYR A 49 0.66 -3.69 -4.71
C TYR A 49 -0.18 -2.55 -5.30
N VAL A 50 0.31 -1.94 -6.37
CA VAL A 50 -0.39 -0.84 -7.06
C VAL A 50 -0.59 -1.13 -8.54
N GLY A 51 -0.36 -2.36 -8.96
CA GLY A 51 -0.58 -2.78 -10.33
C GLY A 51 -2.04 -3.13 -10.60
N LYS A 52 -2.28 -3.75 -11.75
CA LYS A 52 -3.61 -4.17 -12.15
C LYS A 52 -4.11 -5.30 -11.25
N GLU A 53 -5.36 -5.22 -10.80
CA GLU A 53 -5.95 -6.28 -9.99
C GLU A 53 -6.05 -7.58 -10.78
N THR A 54 -5.76 -8.69 -10.09
CA THR A 54 -5.89 -10.03 -10.62
C THR A 54 -6.64 -10.88 -9.60
N ASP A 55 -6.91 -12.15 -9.94
CA ASP A 55 -7.56 -13.08 -9.01
C ASP A 55 -6.77 -13.29 -7.74
N LYS A 56 -5.45 -13.15 -7.81
CA LYS A 56 -4.55 -13.39 -6.68
C LYS A 56 -4.07 -12.12 -6.00
N LYS A 57 -4.10 -10.97 -6.70
CA LYS A 57 -3.57 -9.71 -6.18
C LYS A 57 -4.60 -8.61 -6.29
N LYS A 58 -4.90 -7.99 -5.17
CA LYS A 58 -5.83 -6.87 -5.12
C LYS A 58 -5.07 -5.56 -5.02
N LEU A 59 -5.64 -4.51 -5.61
CA LEU A 59 -5.05 -3.18 -5.55
C LEU A 59 -4.86 -2.74 -4.10
N PHE A 60 -3.69 -2.21 -3.81
CA PHE A 60 -3.27 -1.77 -2.47
C PHE A 60 -3.16 -2.87 -1.43
N MET A 61 -3.09 -4.13 -1.87
CA MET A 61 -2.72 -5.21 -0.97
C MET A 61 -1.26 -5.03 -0.54
N SER A 62 -0.99 -5.18 0.74
CA SER A 62 0.35 -4.97 1.27
C SER A 62 0.89 -6.22 1.93
N HIS A 63 2.21 -6.36 1.94
CA HIS A 63 2.88 -7.51 2.54
C HIS A 63 4.27 -7.12 3.02
N CYS A 64 4.63 -7.59 4.20
CA CYS A 64 5.97 -7.44 4.73
C CYS A 64 6.69 -8.78 4.66
N PHE A 65 7.80 -8.82 3.91
CA PHE A 65 8.58 -10.05 3.78
C PHE A 65 9.44 -10.35 5.01
N SER A 66 9.53 -9.41 5.95
CA SER A 66 10.29 -9.60 7.17
C SER A 66 9.44 -10.19 8.29
N CYS A 67 8.29 -9.61 8.57
CA CYS A 67 7.41 -10.09 9.64
C CYS A 67 6.25 -10.96 9.14
N GLY A 68 6.06 -11.03 7.82
CA GLY A 68 5.00 -11.85 7.23
C GLY A 68 3.61 -11.23 7.30
N HIS A 69 3.49 -10.00 7.76
CA HIS A 69 2.18 -9.35 7.86
C HIS A 69 1.61 -9.07 6.46
N THR A 70 0.35 -9.38 6.26
CA THR A 70 -0.35 -9.13 5.00
C THR A 70 -1.63 -8.37 5.28
N THR A 71 -1.84 -7.29 4.56
CA THR A 71 -3.07 -6.51 4.64
C THR A 71 -3.71 -6.47 3.26
N LYS A 72 -4.94 -6.98 3.16
CA LYS A 72 -5.67 -7.04 1.88
C LYS A 72 -6.65 -5.89 1.72
N ASP A 73 -6.88 -5.12 2.76
CA ASP A 73 -7.84 -4.03 2.79
C ASP A 73 -7.10 -2.70 2.89
N LEU A 74 -7.28 -1.85 1.89
CA LEU A 74 -6.66 -0.52 1.89
C LEU A 74 -7.07 0.31 3.10
N ASN A 75 -8.36 0.26 3.47
CA ASN A 75 -8.85 1.05 4.60
C ASN A 75 -8.19 0.60 5.91
N GLN A 76 -7.95 -0.69 6.07
CA GLN A 76 -7.25 -1.20 7.23
C GLN A 76 -5.79 -0.71 7.24
N LEU A 77 -5.12 -0.75 6.10
CA LEU A 77 -3.75 -0.25 5.99
C LEU A 77 -3.68 1.24 6.36
N LEU A 78 -4.60 2.04 5.82
CA LEU A 78 -4.62 3.48 6.10
C LEU A 78 -4.87 3.77 7.57
N SER A 79 -5.72 3.00 8.22
CA SER A 79 -5.93 3.13 9.66
C SER A 79 -4.66 2.76 10.44
N ASP A 80 -3.98 1.70 10.02
CA ASP A 80 -2.78 1.22 10.71
C ASP A 80 -1.61 2.20 10.61
N ILE A 81 -1.50 2.92 9.50
CA ILE A 81 -0.42 3.91 9.33
C ILE A 81 -0.80 5.30 9.84
N GLY A 82 -1.99 5.45 10.44
CA GLY A 82 -2.42 6.72 11.02
C GLY A 82 -3.02 7.70 10.01
N ARG A 83 -3.51 7.21 8.88
CA ARG A 83 -4.12 8.07 7.85
C ARG A 83 -5.55 7.62 7.52
N PRO A 84 -6.44 7.55 8.52
CA PRO A 84 -7.83 7.18 8.26
C PRO A 84 -8.57 8.20 7.39
N ASP A 85 -8.04 9.43 7.28
CA ASP A 85 -8.59 10.47 6.42
C ASP A 85 -8.53 10.10 4.95
N LEU A 86 -7.65 9.17 4.55
CA LEU A 86 -7.53 8.73 3.18
C LEU A 86 -8.45 7.54 2.84
N GLN A 87 -9.14 6.99 3.83
CA GLN A 87 -10.01 5.83 3.61
C GLN A 87 -11.12 6.14 2.61
N ILE A 88 -11.44 5.13 1.81
CA ILE A 88 -12.48 5.23 0.80
C ILE A 88 -13.82 4.86 1.45
N MET A 89 -14.77 5.76 1.33
CA MET A 89 -16.14 5.54 1.82
C MET A 89 -16.96 4.90 0.72
N GLU A 90 -17.62 3.81 1.02
CA GLU A 90 -18.56 3.17 0.09
C GLU A 90 -19.96 3.72 0.27
#